data_5b4b94b178c01e7d6ca7b32f5dd5b2e0
#
_entry.id   5b4b94b178c01e7d6ca7b32f5dd5b2e0
#
_cell.length_a   1.000
_cell.length_b   1.000
_cell.length_c   1.000
_cell.angle_alpha   90.00
_cell.angle_beta   90.00
_cell.angle_gamma   90.00
#
_symmetry.space_group_name_H-M   'P 1'
#
loop_
_entity.id
_entity.type
_entity.pdbx_description
1 polymer ?
#
loop_
_entity_poly.entity_id
_entity_poly.type
_entity_poly.pdbx_seq_one_letter_code
_entity_poly.pdbx_strand_id
1 'polypeptide(L)'
;TLAALPRIDGGHDAATVSDGINDLIAKVRSAWQGHPHGPKLRLLPENLPYEAMMASVMRQKASNQLAKGNMVVGIDENALSPVVFDFNTEPHCYLFGDAGSGKSTFLRVIINEIVRSYPDGKAKIFMLDYRRANLAQIPQSHFGAYLTNDEQATESLDALAEFLKTRIPGQDVTAEQLRDRSWWTGSEVYVLVDDYDLVSTSRG
;
A
#
# COMPACT_ATOMS: atom_id res chain seq x y z
N THR A 1 29.23 -18.75 -34.42
CA THR A 1 29.66 -17.93 -33.24
C THR A 1 30.08 -18.89 -32.16
N LEU A 2 31.37 -18.91 -31.79
CA LEU A 2 31.88 -19.73 -30.68
C LEU A 2 31.56 -18.97 -29.39
N ALA A 3 30.75 -19.55 -28.52
CA ALA A 3 30.51 -19.03 -27.18
C ALA A 3 31.61 -19.53 -26.24
N ALA A 4 32.21 -18.64 -25.45
CA ALA A 4 33.15 -19.01 -24.39
C ALA A 4 32.38 -19.72 -23.26
N LEU A 5 32.89 -20.87 -22.82
CA LEU A 5 32.38 -21.55 -21.64
C LEU A 5 32.91 -20.87 -20.37
N PRO A 6 32.10 -20.74 -19.32
CA PRO A 6 32.53 -20.12 -18.07
C PRO A 6 33.37 -21.08 -17.21
N ARG A 7 34.54 -21.50 -17.76
CA ARG A 7 35.48 -22.43 -17.10
C ARG A 7 36.91 -22.04 -17.41
N ILE A 8 37.83 -22.32 -16.50
CA ILE A 8 39.25 -21.96 -16.60
C ILE A 8 40.17 -23.20 -16.54
N ASP A 9 39.60 -24.41 -16.52
CA ASP A 9 40.34 -25.68 -16.42
C ASP A 9 40.79 -26.23 -17.77
N GLY A 10 40.52 -25.52 -18.87
CA GLY A 10 40.86 -25.95 -20.24
C GLY A 10 39.98 -27.06 -20.82
N GLY A 11 38.96 -27.49 -20.11
CA GLY A 11 38.06 -28.52 -20.59
C GLY A 11 37.12 -28.03 -21.70
N HIS A 12 36.84 -28.86 -22.67
CA HIS A 12 35.94 -28.55 -23.80
C HIS A 12 34.69 -29.46 -23.86
N ASP A 13 34.59 -30.43 -22.94
CA ASP A 13 33.48 -31.37 -22.91
C ASP A 13 32.25 -30.74 -22.23
N ALA A 14 31.12 -30.79 -22.93
CA ALA A 14 29.84 -30.29 -22.42
C ALA A 14 29.37 -31.08 -21.19
N ALA A 15 29.71 -32.36 -21.07
CA ALA A 15 29.32 -33.17 -19.91
C ALA A 15 30.00 -32.74 -18.61
N THR A 16 31.16 -32.08 -18.69
CA THR A 16 31.95 -31.63 -17.52
C THR A 16 31.84 -30.11 -17.28
N VAL A 17 30.94 -29.38 -17.96
CA VAL A 17 30.79 -27.93 -17.82
C VAL A 17 30.45 -27.55 -16.39
N SER A 18 29.55 -28.30 -15.74
CA SER A 18 29.17 -28.01 -14.32
C SER A 18 30.36 -28.11 -13.37
N ASP A 19 31.24 -29.08 -13.57
CA ASP A 19 32.42 -29.26 -12.74
C ASP A 19 33.42 -28.11 -12.95
N GLY A 20 33.61 -27.70 -14.22
CA GLY A 20 34.45 -26.55 -14.56
C GLY A 20 33.93 -25.22 -14.00
N ILE A 21 32.61 -25.02 -13.96
CA ILE A 21 31.97 -23.86 -13.34
C ILE A 21 32.19 -23.88 -11.82
N ASN A 22 31.99 -25.02 -11.18
CA ASN A 22 32.19 -25.17 -9.73
C ASN A 22 33.65 -24.94 -9.33
N ASP A 23 34.61 -25.44 -10.12
CA ASP A 23 36.05 -25.17 -9.92
C ASP A 23 36.36 -23.66 -10.05
N LEU A 24 35.81 -22.99 -11.08
CA LEU A 24 35.95 -21.53 -11.23
C LEU A 24 35.39 -20.79 -10.04
N ILE A 25 34.17 -21.12 -9.58
CA ILE A 25 33.53 -20.49 -8.42
C ILE A 25 34.38 -20.70 -7.16
N ALA A 26 34.90 -21.90 -6.94
CA ALA A 26 35.74 -22.22 -5.78
C ALA A 26 37.05 -21.40 -5.78
N LYS A 27 37.71 -21.29 -6.93
CA LYS A 27 38.93 -20.48 -7.10
C LYS A 27 38.67 -19.00 -6.89
N VAL A 28 37.58 -18.45 -7.45
CA VAL A 28 37.19 -17.05 -7.24
C VAL A 28 36.87 -16.78 -5.77
N ARG A 29 36.12 -17.67 -5.10
CA ARG A 29 35.85 -17.54 -3.66
C ARG A 29 37.12 -17.51 -2.82
N SER A 30 38.06 -18.40 -3.12
CA SER A 30 39.34 -18.46 -2.41
C SER A 30 40.17 -17.21 -2.62
N ALA A 31 40.27 -16.73 -3.86
CA ALA A 31 40.99 -15.52 -4.19
C ALA A 31 40.38 -14.23 -3.62
N TRP A 32 39.03 -14.25 -3.40
CA TRP A 32 38.29 -13.08 -2.90
C TRP A 32 38.15 -13.06 -1.39
N GLN A 33 38.74 -14.00 -0.65
CA GLN A 33 38.68 -14.02 0.82
C GLN A 33 39.30 -12.73 1.41
N GLY A 34 38.54 -12.09 2.30
CA GLY A 34 38.98 -10.86 2.95
C GLY A 34 38.75 -9.57 2.16
N HIS A 35 38.27 -9.64 0.93
CA HIS A 35 37.86 -8.47 0.16
C HIS A 35 36.41 -8.09 0.47
N PRO A 36 36.04 -6.79 0.33
CA PRO A 36 34.66 -6.35 0.54
C PRO A 36 33.73 -7.05 -0.46
N HIS A 37 32.65 -7.58 0.05
CA HIS A 37 31.59 -8.13 -0.79
C HIS A 37 30.85 -7.01 -1.52
N GLY A 38 30.32 -7.30 -2.69
CA GLY A 38 29.37 -6.42 -3.37
C GLY A 38 28.13 -6.15 -2.50
N PRO A 39 27.32 -5.15 -2.85
CA PRO A 39 26.11 -4.86 -2.12
C PRO A 39 25.22 -6.12 -2.07
N LYS A 40 24.61 -6.37 -0.91
CA LYS A 40 23.67 -7.49 -0.76
C LYS A 40 22.52 -7.29 -1.73
N LEU A 41 22.21 -8.33 -2.48
CA LEU A 41 21.00 -8.35 -3.30
C LEU A 41 19.78 -8.18 -2.38
N ARG A 42 19.02 -7.14 -2.63
CA ARG A 42 17.78 -6.86 -1.90
C ARG A 42 16.63 -7.34 -2.76
N LEU A 43 15.85 -8.27 -2.24
CA LEU A 43 14.66 -8.80 -2.90
C LEU A 43 13.44 -8.41 -2.07
N LEU A 44 12.33 -8.17 -2.77
CA LEU A 44 11.04 -8.04 -2.10
C LEU A 44 10.73 -9.37 -1.37
N PRO A 45 10.25 -9.31 -0.13
CA PRO A 45 9.78 -10.50 0.55
C PRO A 45 8.52 -11.03 -0.15
N GLU A 46 8.36 -12.34 -0.22
CA GLU A 46 7.17 -12.98 -0.77
C GLU A 46 5.90 -12.59 0.02
N ASN A 47 6.05 -12.39 1.32
CA ASN A 47 5.00 -11.91 2.21
C ASN A 47 5.58 -10.87 3.16
N LEU A 48 4.94 -9.71 3.24
CA LEU A 48 5.32 -8.61 4.12
C LEU A 48 4.15 -8.28 5.06
N PRO A 49 4.16 -8.78 6.32
CA PRO A 49 3.16 -8.40 7.31
C PRO A 49 3.16 -6.88 7.55
N TYR A 50 1.97 -6.31 7.78
CA TYR A 50 1.81 -4.87 8.01
C TYR A 50 2.73 -4.33 9.11
N GLU A 51 2.83 -5.02 10.23
CA GLU A 51 3.68 -4.62 11.36
C GLU A 51 5.16 -4.60 10.98
N ALA A 52 5.61 -5.56 10.17
CA ALA A 52 6.99 -5.61 9.69
C ALA A 52 7.29 -4.48 8.70
N MET A 53 6.33 -4.14 7.83
CA MET A 53 6.39 -2.97 6.96
C MET A 53 6.53 -1.70 7.79
N MET A 54 5.65 -1.47 8.75
CA MET A 54 5.68 -0.28 9.60
C MET A 54 6.94 -0.18 10.45
N ALA A 55 7.44 -1.30 10.98
CA ALA A 55 8.73 -1.33 11.68
C ALA A 55 9.89 -0.93 10.76
N SER A 56 9.84 -1.25 9.48
CA SER A 56 10.82 -0.81 8.48
C SER A 56 10.74 0.70 8.24
N VAL A 57 9.54 1.25 8.09
CA VAL A 57 9.28 2.69 7.95
C VAL A 57 9.89 3.47 9.12
N MET A 58 9.62 3.02 10.34
CA MET A 58 10.14 3.66 11.56
C MET A 58 11.68 3.64 11.63
N ARG A 59 12.30 2.52 11.25
CA ARG A 59 13.78 2.40 11.22
C ARG A 59 14.43 3.34 10.20
N GLN A 60 13.79 3.57 9.07
CA GLN A 60 14.33 4.45 8.01
C GLN A 60 14.17 5.95 8.31
N LYS A 61 13.69 6.33 9.49
CA LYS A 61 13.35 7.71 9.87
C LYS A 61 12.37 8.39 8.91
N ALA A 62 11.70 7.62 8.07
CA ALA A 62 10.64 8.11 7.18
C ALA A 62 9.39 8.55 7.96
N SER A 63 9.32 8.27 9.26
CA SER A 63 8.20 8.63 10.14
C SER A 63 7.93 10.14 10.20
N ASN A 64 8.95 10.98 10.01
CA ASN A 64 8.77 12.44 9.98
C ASN A 64 8.04 12.95 8.72
N GLN A 65 7.85 12.09 7.72
CA GLN A 65 7.13 12.41 6.48
C GLN A 65 5.69 11.90 6.47
N LEU A 66 5.28 11.16 7.51
CA LEU A 66 3.92 10.64 7.60
C LEU A 66 2.99 11.67 8.24
N ALA A 67 2.63 12.70 7.48
CA ALA A 67 1.55 13.60 7.85
C ALA A 67 0.20 12.87 7.90
N LYS A 68 -0.81 13.47 8.54
CA LYS A 68 -2.18 12.97 8.47
C LYS A 68 -2.61 12.87 7.01
N GLY A 69 -3.23 11.76 6.63
CA GLY A 69 -3.62 11.50 5.24
C GLY A 69 -2.53 10.84 4.39
N ASN A 70 -1.28 10.75 4.85
CA ASN A 70 -0.22 9.99 4.20
C ASN A 70 -0.27 8.55 4.67
N MET A 71 -0.47 7.60 3.75
CA MET A 71 -0.67 6.19 4.04
C MET A 71 0.40 5.34 3.38
N VAL A 72 1.08 4.51 4.17
CA VAL A 72 2.06 3.55 3.66
C VAL A 72 1.33 2.34 3.11
N VAL A 73 1.47 2.07 1.81
CA VAL A 73 0.74 1.00 1.13
C VAL A 73 1.63 -0.19 0.74
N GLY A 74 2.94 -0.05 0.86
CA GLY A 74 3.89 -1.10 0.50
C GLY A 74 5.33 -0.62 0.55
N ILE A 75 6.21 -1.39 -0.06
CA ILE A 75 7.62 -1.04 -0.30
C ILE A 75 7.94 -1.19 -1.78
N ASP A 76 8.77 -0.31 -2.31
CA ASP A 76 9.24 -0.40 -3.69
C ASP A 76 10.34 -1.45 -3.87
N GLU A 77 10.49 -1.98 -5.08
CA GLU A 77 11.46 -3.03 -5.41
C GLU A 77 12.91 -2.53 -5.41
N ASN A 78 13.13 -1.29 -5.85
CA ASN A 78 14.49 -0.80 -6.11
C ASN A 78 15.24 -0.46 -4.83
N ALA A 79 14.63 0.33 -3.97
CA ALA A 79 15.25 0.82 -2.74
C ALA A 79 14.75 0.11 -1.48
N LEU A 80 13.71 -0.72 -1.59
CA LEU A 80 12.93 -1.26 -0.48
C LEU A 80 12.45 -0.13 0.46
N SER A 81 12.13 1.01 -0.13
CA SER A 81 11.61 2.18 0.57
C SER A 81 10.08 2.16 0.63
N PRO A 82 9.49 2.81 1.65
CA PRO A 82 8.03 2.88 1.76
C PRO A 82 7.41 3.58 0.55
N VAL A 83 6.34 2.98 0.01
CA VAL A 83 5.44 3.63 -0.95
C VAL A 83 4.33 4.31 -0.17
N VAL A 84 4.20 5.62 -0.34
CA VAL A 84 3.25 6.44 0.40
C VAL A 84 2.22 7.04 -0.55
N PHE A 85 0.94 6.87 -0.26
CA PHE A 85 -0.15 7.60 -0.90
C PHE A 85 -0.50 8.83 -0.07
N ASP A 86 -0.61 9.98 -0.73
CA ASP A 86 -1.02 11.23 -0.11
C ASP A 86 -2.47 11.55 -0.48
N PHE A 87 -3.40 11.12 0.37
CA PHE A 87 -4.83 11.38 0.18
C PHE A 87 -5.25 12.84 0.40
N ASN A 88 -4.35 13.70 0.87
CA ASN A 88 -4.63 15.14 0.91
C ASN A 88 -4.51 15.77 -0.48
N THR A 89 -3.59 15.26 -1.30
CA THR A 89 -3.34 15.75 -2.67
C THR A 89 -4.15 14.98 -3.70
N GLU A 90 -4.21 13.64 -3.56
CA GLU A 90 -4.94 12.74 -4.46
C GLU A 90 -5.98 11.93 -3.66
N PRO A 91 -7.19 12.49 -3.45
CA PRO A 91 -8.17 11.91 -2.55
C PRO A 91 -8.86 10.64 -3.08
N HIS A 92 -8.61 10.24 -4.32
CA HIS A 92 -9.22 9.08 -4.95
C HIS A 92 -8.17 8.07 -5.41
N CYS A 93 -8.45 6.78 -5.17
CA CYS A 93 -7.60 5.69 -5.61
C CYS A 93 -8.47 4.55 -6.17
N TYR A 94 -8.08 4.02 -7.33
CA TYR A 94 -8.67 2.83 -7.92
C TYR A 94 -7.63 1.72 -8.02
N LEU A 95 -7.97 0.54 -7.51
CA LEU A 95 -7.14 -0.65 -7.57
C LEU A 95 -7.80 -1.72 -8.44
N PHE A 96 -7.13 -2.10 -9.52
CA PHE A 96 -7.57 -3.14 -10.43
C PHE A 96 -6.71 -4.40 -10.27
N GLY A 97 -7.32 -5.56 -10.46
CA GLY A 97 -6.61 -6.85 -10.41
C GLY A 97 -7.57 -8.02 -10.49
N ASP A 98 -7.05 -9.17 -10.84
CA ASP A 98 -7.80 -10.42 -10.93
C ASP A 98 -8.28 -10.93 -9.57
N ALA A 99 -9.12 -11.97 -9.57
CA ALA A 99 -9.52 -12.64 -8.35
C ALA A 99 -8.29 -13.19 -7.61
N GLY A 100 -8.23 -12.99 -6.30
CA GLY A 100 -7.09 -13.43 -5.49
C GLY A 100 -5.84 -12.56 -5.57
N SER A 101 -5.84 -11.44 -6.31
CA SER A 101 -4.68 -10.55 -6.45
C SER A 101 -4.36 -9.69 -5.20
N GLY A 102 -5.16 -9.79 -4.15
CA GLY A 102 -4.92 -9.06 -2.89
C GLY A 102 -5.69 -7.74 -2.75
N LYS A 103 -6.67 -7.42 -3.60
CA LYS A 103 -7.45 -6.17 -3.51
C LYS A 103 -8.05 -5.93 -2.13
N SER A 104 -8.75 -6.91 -1.57
CA SER A 104 -9.33 -6.79 -0.22
C SER A 104 -8.26 -6.72 0.87
N THR A 105 -7.08 -7.33 0.66
CA THR A 105 -5.93 -7.18 1.57
C THR A 105 -5.40 -5.75 1.53
N PHE A 106 -5.32 -5.14 0.35
CA PHE A 106 -4.94 -3.73 0.21
C PHE A 106 -5.92 -2.81 0.95
N LEU A 107 -7.23 -3.03 0.85
CA LEU A 107 -8.22 -2.26 1.60
C LEU A 107 -8.01 -2.38 3.12
N ARG A 108 -7.62 -3.56 3.63
CA ARG A 108 -7.27 -3.73 5.05
C ARG A 108 -6.03 -2.94 5.44
N VAL A 109 -5.03 -2.84 4.56
CA VAL A 109 -3.87 -1.95 4.79
C VAL A 109 -4.33 -0.50 4.90
N ILE A 110 -5.21 -0.04 4.00
CA ILE A 110 -5.77 1.31 4.05
C ILE A 110 -6.56 1.54 5.35
N ILE A 111 -7.39 0.59 5.81
CA ILE A 111 -8.09 0.69 7.10
C ILE A 111 -7.09 0.88 8.25
N ASN A 112 -6.04 0.05 8.30
CA ASN A 112 -5.00 0.16 9.33
C ASN A 112 -4.27 1.49 9.28
N GLU A 113 -4.00 2.00 8.09
CA GLU A 113 -3.33 3.30 7.90
C GLU A 113 -4.24 4.49 8.29
N ILE A 114 -5.55 4.41 8.03
CA ILE A 114 -6.51 5.40 8.55
C ILE A 114 -6.50 5.40 10.08
N VAL A 115 -6.59 4.25 10.70
CA VAL A 115 -6.56 4.11 12.17
C VAL A 115 -5.25 4.64 12.75
N ARG A 116 -4.11 4.35 12.13
CA ARG A 116 -2.81 4.88 12.52
C ARG A 116 -2.72 6.41 12.39
N SER A 117 -3.22 6.95 11.28
CA SER A 117 -3.15 8.39 10.99
C SER A 117 -4.07 9.24 11.87
N TYR A 118 -5.14 8.64 12.36
CA TYR A 118 -6.16 9.32 13.17
C TYR A 118 -6.48 8.54 14.46
N PRO A 119 -5.49 8.36 15.36
CA PRO A 119 -5.66 7.53 16.55
C PRO A 119 -6.72 8.08 17.52
N ASP A 120 -7.07 9.37 17.39
CA ASP A 120 -8.12 10.06 18.15
C ASP A 120 -9.54 9.79 17.63
N GLY A 121 -9.70 8.91 16.61
CA GLY A 121 -10.99 8.59 16.02
C GLY A 121 -11.60 9.72 15.17
N LYS A 122 -10.80 10.72 14.81
CA LYS A 122 -11.20 11.82 13.93
C LYS A 122 -11.19 11.47 12.45
N ALA A 123 -11.35 10.20 12.13
CA ALA A 123 -11.65 9.71 10.79
C ALA A 123 -12.77 8.69 10.88
N LYS A 124 -13.70 8.72 9.93
CA LYS A 124 -14.82 7.78 9.84
C LYS A 124 -14.76 7.04 8.52
N ILE A 125 -14.94 5.73 8.58
CA ILE A 125 -14.88 4.81 7.45
C ILE A 125 -16.30 4.35 7.12
N PHE A 126 -16.71 4.60 5.88
CA PHE A 126 -17.91 4.06 5.26
C PHE A 126 -17.46 2.96 4.31
N MET A 127 -17.83 1.71 4.61
CA MET A 127 -17.40 0.54 3.84
C MET A 127 -18.53 -0.05 3.07
N LEU A 128 -18.40 -0.09 1.72
CA LEU A 128 -19.31 -0.84 0.83
C LEU A 128 -18.65 -2.19 0.55
N ASP A 129 -19.24 -3.26 1.06
CA ASP A 129 -18.68 -4.61 0.95
C ASP A 129 -19.81 -5.64 0.90
N TYR A 130 -20.33 -5.87 -0.30
CA TYR A 130 -21.49 -6.74 -0.52
C TYR A 130 -21.16 -8.23 -0.27
N ARG A 131 -19.89 -8.60 -0.33
CA ARG A 131 -19.43 -9.96 0.00
C ARG A 131 -19.04 -10.15 1.46
N ARG A 132 -19.00 -9.06 2.24
CA ARG A 132 -18.64 -9.05 3.66
C ARG A 132 -17.24 -9.60 3.92
N ALA A 133 -16.31 -9.41 2.99
CA ALA A 133 -14.91 -9.88 3.09
C ALA A 133 -14.11 -9.14 4.18
N ASN A 134 -14.53 -7.92 4.53
CA ASN A 134 -13.87 -7.05 5.50
C ASN A 134 -14.70 -6.81 6.77
N LEU A 135 -15.64 -7.71 7.06
CA LEU A 135 -16.46 -7.62 8.26
C LEU A 135 -15.57 -7.58 9.53
N ALA A 136 -15.92 -6.71 10.46
CA ALA A 136 -15.20 -6.50 11.73
C ALA A 136 -13.75 -5.97 11.59
N GLN A 137 -13.32 -5.52 10.43
CA GLN A 137 -11.97 -4.92 10.26
C GLN A 137 -11.90 -3.46 10.73
N ILE A 138 -13.03 -2.77 10.83
CA ILE A 138 -13.08 -1.36 11.22
C ILE A 138 -13.30 -1.24 12.73
N PRO A 139 -12.35 -0.64 13.48
CA PRO A 139 -12.54 -0.37 14.91
C PRO A 139 -13.73 0.56 15.17
N GLN A 140 -14.42 0.38 16.29
CA GLN A 140 -15.60 1.16 16.67
C GLN A 140 -15.34 2.68 16.68
N SER A 141 -14.14 3.10 17.07
CA SER A 141 -13.75 4.52 17.06
C SER A 141 -13.75 5.16 15.68
N HIS A 142 -13.53 4.35 14.62
CA HIS A 142 -13.47 4.78 13.23
C HIS A 142 -14.70 4.34 12.41
N PHE A 143 -15.64 3.70 13.05
CA PHE A 143 -16.82 3.19 12.37
C PHE A 143 -17.74 4.33 11.95
N GLY A 144 -18.03 4.40 10.66
CA GLY A 144 -19.06 5.25 10.06
C GLY A 144 -20.28 4.42 9.70
N ALA A 145 -20.13 3.57 8.67
CA ALA A 145 -21.16 2.61 8.26
C ALA A 145 -20.52 1.38 7.59
N TYR A 146 -21.23 0.26 7.63
CA TYR A 146 -20.87 -0.94 6.87
C TYR A 146 -22.07 -1.38 6.04
N LEU A 147 -21.97 -1.24 4.72
CA LEU A 147 -23.05 -1.27 3.75
C LEU A 147 -22.94 -2.53 2.90
N THR A 148 -23.96 -3.37 2.94
CA THR A 148 -23.92 -4.71 2.34
C THR A 148 -24.93 -4.93 1.21
N ASN A 149 -25.68 -3.88 0.86
CA ASN A 149 -26.62 -3.88 -0.25
C ASN A 149 -26.90 -2.45 -0.74
N ASP A 150 -27.56 -2.32 -1.88
CA ASP A 150 -27.79 -1.05 -2.57
C ASP A 150 -28.68 -0.07 -1.81
N GLU A 151 -29.69 -0.56 -1.12
CA GLU A 151 -30.61 0.28 -0.35
C GLU A 151 -29.86 1.00 0.77
N GLN A 152 -29.09 0.23 1.57
CA GLN A 152 -28.24 0.80 2.62
C GLN A 152 -27.18 1.75 2.06
N ALA A 153 -26.56 1.37 0.92
CA ALA A 153 -25.54 2.18 0.28
C ALA A 153 -26.12 3.52 -0.20
N THR A 154 -27.27 3.50 -0.84
CA THR A 154 -27.92 4.70 -1.35
C THR A 154 -28.31 5.64 -0.21
N GLU A 155 -29.03 5.15 0.80
CA GLU A 155 -29.45 5.96 1.94
C GLU A 155 -28.26 6.59 2.68
N SER A 156 -27.24 5.78 2.98
CA SER A 156 -26.06 6.25 3.72
C SER A 156 -25.21 7.22 2.92
N LEU A 157 -25.02 6.98 1.62
CA LEU A 157 -24.21 7.87 0.77
C LEU A 157 -24.93 9.19 0.47
N ASP A 158 -26.26 9.18 0.30
CA ASP A 158 -27.04 10.41 0.14
C ASP A 158 -26.98 11.26 1.40
N ALA A 159 -27.17 10.66 2.59
CA ALA A 159 -27.02 11.35 3.85
C ALA A 159 -25.59 11.91 4.05
N LEU A 160 -24.57 11.13 3.67
CA LEU A 160 -23.18 11.57 3.73
C LEU A 160 -22.93 12.73 2.76
N ALA A 161 -23.47 12.68 1.55
CA ALA A 161 -23.34 13.75 0.56
C ALA A 161 -23.96 15.05 1.05
N GLU A 162 -25.17 15.00 1.64
CA GLU A 162 -25.81 16.18 2.25
C GLU A 162 -24.98 16.74 3.42
N PHE A 163 -24.44 15.87 4.27
CA PHE A 163 -23.55 16.27 5.34
C PHE A 163 -22.29 16.97 4.81
N LEU A 164 -21.64 16.41 3.76
CA LEU A 164 -20.44 16.99 3.17
C LEU A 164 -20.69 18.34 2.49
N LYS A 165 -21.90 18.60 1.98
CA LYS A 165 -22.27 19.93 1.45
C LYS A 165 -22.14 21.03 2.51
N THR A 166 -22.38 20.72 3.77
CA THR A 166 -22.21 21.68 4.88
C THR A 166 -20.74 22.08 5.11
N ARG A 167 -19.81 21.34 4.50
CA ARG A 167 -18.35 21.54 4.61
C ARG A 167 -17.75 22.24 3.39
N ILE A 168 -18.56 22.62 2.41
CA ILE A 168 -18.08 23.42 1.29
C ILE A 168 -17.68 24.80 1.84
N PRO A 169 -16.46 25.30 1.55
CA PRO A 169 -16.02 26.59 2.05
C PRO A 169 -16.93 27.72 1.56
N GLY A 170 -17.35 28.57 2.48
CA GLY A 170 -18.13 29.77 2.17
C GLY A 170 -17.29 30.85 1.49
N GLN A 171 -17.95 31.93 1.06
CA GLN A 171 -17.28 33.08 0.43
C GLN A 171 -16.36 33.85 1.38
N ASP A 172 -16.54 33.68 2.68
CA ASP A 172 -15.76 34.28 3.74
C ASP A 172 -14.45 33.57 4.08
N VAL A 173 -14.22 32.39 3.49
CA VAL A 173 -13.01 31.59 3.69
C VAL A 173 -11.84 32.21 2.92
N THR A 174 -10.76 32.54 3.63
CA THR A 174 -9.56 33.13 3.03
C THR A 174 -8.73 32.12 2.23
N ALA A 175 -7.89 32.62 1.31
CA ALA A 175 -6.98 31.77 0.54
C ALA A 175 -5.98 31.00 1.44
N GLU A 176 -5.60 31.57 2.58
CA GLU A 176 -4.75 30.90 3.57
C GLU A 176 -5.49 29.75 4.23
N GLN A 177 -6.71 29.99 4.70
CA GLN A 177 -7.56 28.94 5.27
C GLN A 177 -7.83 27.80 4.28
N LEU A 178 -8.05 28.15 2.98
CA LEU A 178 -8.22 27.13 1.93
C LEU A 178 -6.96 26.26 1.78
N ARG A 179 -5.78 26.86 1.77
CA ARG A 179 -4.51 26.15 1.64
C ARG A 179 -4.23 25.25 2.85
N ASP A 180 -4.48 25.74 4.05
CA ASP A 180 -4.21 25.03 5.30
C ASP A 180 -5.38 24.14 5.73
N ARG A 181 -6.50 24.16 4.97
CA ARG A 181 -7.76 23.46 5.33
C ARG A 181 -8.27 23.81 6.73
N SER A 182 -7.93 24.99 7.23
CA SER A 182 -8.31 25.41 8.60
C SER A 182 -9.80 25.78 8.78
N TRP A 183 -10.54 25.96 7.67
CA TRP A 183 -12.01 26.04 7.73
C TRP A 183 -12.67 24.69 7.99
N TRP A 184 -11.92 23.59 7.74
CA TRP A 184 -12.44 22.24 7.90
C TRP A 184 -12.49 21.85 9.37
N THR A 185 -13.68 21.53 9.85
CA THR A 185 -13.90 21.05 11.22
C THR A 185 -14.60 19.71 11.22
N GLY A 186 -14.25 18.85 12.19
CA GLY A 186 -14.84 17.53 12.35
C GLY A 186 -13.97 16.38 11.85
N SER A 187 -14.57 15.21 11.72
CA SER A 187 -13.85 13.98 11.33
C SER A 187 -13.63 13.92 9.83
N GLU A 188 -12.47 13.42 9.39
CA GLU A 188 -12.25 13.03 8.00
C GLU A 188 -13.18 11.87 7.63
N VAL A 189 -13.50 11.76 6.34
CA VAL A 189 -14.39 10.72 5.84
C VAL A 189 -13.67 9.94 4.76
N TYR A 190 -13.66 8.63 4.92
CA TYR A 190 -13.13 7.68 3.95
C TYR A 190 -14.26 6.75 3.49
N VAL A 191 -14.49 6.71 2.19
CA VAL A 191 -15.42 5.75 1.57
C VAL A 191 -14.61 4.68 0.89
N LEU A 192 -14.70 3.45 1.38
CA LEU A 192 -14.01 2.29 0.85
C LEU A 192 -15.00 1.37 0.16
N VAL A 193 -14.67 0.92 -1.04
CA VAL A 193 -15.54 0.05 -1.85
C VAL A 193 -14.75 -1.19 -2.24
N ASP A 194 -15.17 -2.36 -1.78
CA ASP A 194 -14.68 -3.64 -2.26
C ASP A 194 -15.59 -4.17 -3.38
N ASP A 195 -15.00 -4.82 -4.37
CA ASP A 195 -15.71 -5.34 -5.55
C ASP A 195 -16.62 -4.28 -6.21
N TYR A 196 -16.04 -3.16 -6.67
CA TYR A 196 -16.75 -2.02 -7.24
C TYR A 196 -17.74 -2.38 -8.37
N ASP A 197 -17.44 -3.42 -9.13
CA ASP A 197 -18.30 -3.98 -10.17
C ASP A 197 -19.68 -4.42 -9.64
N LEU A 198 -19.75 -4.97 -8.43
CA LEU A 198 -21.01 -5.34 -7.81
C LEU A 198 -21.85 -4.11 -7.41
N VAL A 199 -21.20 -3.04 -6.99
CA VAL A 199 -21.87 -1.79 -6.58
C VAL A 199 -22.34 -1.00 -7.79
N SER A 200 -21.58 -1.01 -8.88
CA SER A 200 -21.88 -0.21 -10.08
C SER A 200 -23.01 -0.78 -10.94
N THR A 201 -23.17 -2.11 -10.96
CA THR A 201 -24.18 -2.80 -11.80
C THR A 201 -25.59 -2.74 -11.26
N SER A 202 -25.76 -2.44 -9.99
CA SER A 202 -27.06 -2.37 -9.33
C SER A 202 -27.84 -1.06 -9.60
N ARG A 203 -27.21 -0.10 -10.28
CA ARG A 203 -27.82 1.20 -10.65
C ARG A 203 -28.20 1.30 -12.13
N GLY A 204 -28.32 0.16 -12.81
CA GLY A 204 -28.77 0.06 -14.22
C GLY A 204 -30.27 0.04 -14.40
#